data_3776cac5aa2fa00cc60d95e829baa006
#
_entry.id   3776cac5aa2fa00cc60d95e829baa006
#
_cell.length_a   1.000
_cell.length_b   1.000
_cell.length_c   1.000
_cell.angle_alpha   90.00
_cell.angle_beta   90.00
_cell.angle_gamma   90.00
#
_symmetry.space_group_name_H-M   'P 1'
#
loop_
_entity.id
_entity.type
_entity.pdbx_description
1 polymer ?
#
loop_
_entity_poly.entity_id
_entity_poly.type
_entity_poly.pdbx_seq_one_letter_code
_entity_poly.pdbx_strand_id
1 'polypeptide(L)'
;MGRLKHPKMVDIKDILDENTRLPSLVAASAEKLLGLERLNRAYDKIVRDKESGSPENFFQLAARHLNLKLQLRPGDLENIPKKGPVVVVANHPHGLSDGIMFGELLTRVRDDVRILA
;
A
#
# COMPACT_ATOMS: atom_id res chain seq x y z
N MET A 1 0.60 22.98 18.95
CA MET A 1 0.67 21.52 18.96
C MET A 1 1.47 21.05 17.74
N GLY A 2 2.66 20.53 17.96
CA GLY A 2 3.48 20.00 16.87
C GLY A 2 2.80 18.79 16.23
N ARG A 3 2.59 18.82 14.92
CA ARG A 3 2.20 17.64 14.16
C ARG A 3 3.28 16.59 14.37
N LEU A 4 2.94 15.48 15.00
CA LEU A 4 3.75 14.28 14.96
C LEU A 4 3.92 13.93 13.48
N LYS A 5 5.11 14.18 12.93
CA LYS A 5 5.43 13.72 11.58
C LYS A 5 5.63 12.21 11.67
N HIS A 6 4.68 11.47 11.14
CA HIS A 6 4.89 10.04 10.93
C HIS A 6 6.10 9.83 9.99
N PRO A 7 6.90 8.78 10.22
CA PRO A 7 7.99 8.47 9.31
C PRO A 7 7.42 8.24 7.91
N LYS A 8 8.16 8.65 6.90
CA LYS A 8 7.77 8.38 5.50
C LYS A 8 7.76 6.87 5.29
N MET A 9 6.78 6.38 4.51
CA MET A 9 6.75 4.99 4.08
C MET A 9 7.95 4.63 3.22
N VAL A 10 8.36 5.56 2.35
CA VAL A 10 9.54 5.44 1.50
C VAL A 10 10.30 6.76 1.55
N ASP A 11 11.57 6.70 1.88
CA ASP A 11 12.49 7.84 1.73
C ASP A 11 13.50 7.48 0.64
N ILE A 12 13.75 8.42 -0.26
CA ILE A 12 14.73 8.21 -1.33
C ILE A 12 16.14 7.95 -0.78
N LYS A 13 16.41 8.43 0.43
CA LYS A 13 17.69 8.19 1.12
C LYS A 13 17.88 6.72 1.49
N ASP A 14 16.79 5.98 1.70
CA ASP A 14 16.82 4.56 2.00
C ASP A 14 17.11 3.71 0.74
N ILE A 15 16.86 4.30 -0.44
CA ILE A 15 17.09 3.65 -1.74
C ILE A 15 18.50 3.94 -2.26
N LEU A 16 19.07 5.08 -1.88
CA LEU A 16 20.41 5.49 -2.29
C LEU A 16 21.42 5.05 -1.22
N ASP A 17 22.52 4.46 -1.68
CA ASP A 17 23.63 4.04 -0.85
C ASP A 17 24.09 5.18 0.09
N GLU A 18 24.44 4.84 1.33
CA GLU A 18 24.83 5.79 2.39
C GLU A 18 25.95 6.78 1.97
N ASN A 19 26.69 6.47 0.90
CA ASN A 19 27.75 7.31 0.37
C ASN A 19 27.26 8.37 -0.62
N THR A 20 26.00 8.38 -1.02
CA THR A 20 25.48 9.34 -1.98
C THR A 20 24.94 10.58 -1.26
N ARG A 21 25.79 11.57 -1.08
CA ARG A 21 25.39 12.88 -0.55
C ARG A 21 24.64 13.67 -1.62
N LEU A 22 23.33 13.47 -1.74
CA LEU A 22 22.50 14.31 -2.58
C LEU A 22 22.07 15.57 -1.81
N PRO A 23 22.14 16.75 -2.44
CA PRO A 23 21.52 17.95 -1.87
C PRO A 23 20.05 17.73 -1.62
N SER A 24 19.52 18.28 -0.52
CA SER A 24 18.11 18.09 -0.12
C SER A 24 17.09 18.47 -1.19
N LEU A 25 17.41 19.47 -2.02
CA LEU A 25 16.58 19.88 -3.16
C LEU A 25 16.52 18.82 -4.27
N VAL A 26 17.62 18.14 -4.53
CA VAL A 26 17.70 17.08 -5.55
C VAL A 26 16.92 15.85 -5.06
N ALA A 27 17.05 15.50 -3.79
CA ALA A 27 16.31 14.41 -3.19
C ALA A 27 14.79 14.67 -3.24
N ALA A 28 14.34 15.87 -2.88
CA ALA A 28 12.94 16.26 -2.95
C ALA A 28 12.38 16.22 -4.38
N SER A 29 13.18 16.67 -5.36
CA SER A 29 12.79 16.64 -6.78
C SER A 29 12.71 15.21 -7.31
N ALA A 30 13.63 14.33 -6.89
CA ALA A 30 13.61 12.92 -7.27
C ALA A 30 12.41 12.17 -6.64
N GLU A 31 12.08 12.43 -5.38
CA GLU A 31 10.87 11.88 -4.72
C GLU A 31 9.60 12.26 -5.50
N LYS A 32 9.50 13.50 -5.93
CA LYS A 32 8.38 14.00 -6.73
C LYS A 32 8.28 13.33 -8.09
N LEU A 33 9.40 13.19 -8.81
CA LEU A 33 9.48 12.51 -10.10
C LEU A 33 9.10 11.04 -10.02
N LEU A 34 9.49 10.35 -8.94
CA LEU A 34 9.19 8.94 -8.72
C LEU A 34 7.77 8.70 -8.15
N GLY A 35 7.00 9.74 -7.91
CA GLY A 35 5.67 9.63 -7.31
C GLY A 35 5.65 9.21 -5.84
N LEU A 36 6.81 9.20 -5.18
CA LEU A 36 6.94 8.81 -3.77
C LEU A 36 6.18 9.75 -2.85
N GLU A 37 6.05 11.01 -3.21
CA GLU A 37 5.27 11.99 -2.46
C GLU A 37 3.79 11.59 -2.37
N ARG A 38 3.22 11.08 -3.45
CA ARG A 38 1.85 10.59 -3.47
C ARG A 38 1.67 9.37 -2.55
N LEU A 39 2.64 8.46 -2.60
CA LEU A 39 2.65 7.26 -1.77
C LEU A 39 2.77 7.62 -0.27
N ASN A 40 3.69 8.51 0.07
CA ASN A 40 3.88 8.96 1.45
C ASN A 40 2.66 9.70 1.99
N ARG A 41 2.00 10.53 1.17
CA ARG A 41 0.73 11.17 1.55
C ARG A 41 -0.39 10.16 1.79
N ALA A 42 -0.48 9.13 0.96
CA ALA A 42 -1.46 8.07 1.16
C ALA A 42 -1.18 7.31 2.47
N TYR A 43 0.08 7.01 2.75
CA TYR A 43 0.48 6.34 4.00
C TYR A 43 0.11 7.18 5.24
N ASP A 44 0.39 8.48 5.23
CA ASP A 44 0.00 9.38 6.33
C ASP A 44 -1.51 9.38 6.58
N LYS A 45 -2.31 9.32 5.51
CA LYS A 45 -3.77 9.22 5.62
C LYS A 45 -4.20 7.88 6.21
N ILE A 46 -3.59 6.79 5.79
CA ILE A 46 -3.87 5.44 6.33
C ILE A 46 -3.60 5.41 7.83
N VAL A 47 -2.45 5.94 8.26
CA VAL A 47 -2.09 5.98 9.68
C VAL A 47 -3.11 6.79 10.48
N ARG A 48 -3.51 7.97 9.99
CA ARG A 48 -4.52 8.81 10.64
C ARG A 48 -5.87 8.11 10.74
N ASP A 49 -6.31 7.44 9.69
CA ASP A 49 -7.58 6.70 9.69
C ASP A 49 -7.54 5.55 10.71
N LYS A 50 -6.42 4.86 10.81
CA LYS A 50 -6.22 3.80 11.82
C LYS A 50 -6.22 4.37 13.24
N GLU A 51 -5.53 5.46 13.47
CA GLU A 51 -5.51 6.15 14.78
C GLU A 51 -6.90 6.67 15.18
N SER A 52 -7.72 7.05 14.20
CA SER A 52 -9.10 7.48 14.40
C SER A 52 -10.08 6.32 14.60
N GLY A 53 -9.60 5.06 14.58
CA GLY A 53 -10.42 3.89 14.83
C GLY A 53 -11.18 3.37 13.61
N SER A 54 -10.72 3.63 12.39
CA SER A 54 -11.33 3.08 11.18
C SER A 54 -11.38 1.55 11.23
N PRO A 55 -12.52 0.92 10.92
CA PRO A 55 -12.65 -0.54 10.87
C PRO A 55 -12.01 -1.16 9.63
N GLU A 56 -11.68 -0.35 8.63
CA GLU A 56 -11.03 -0.81 7.40
C GLU A 56 -9.62 -1.34 7.68
N ASN A 57 -9.21 -2.40 6.98
CA ASN A 57 -7.85 -2.89 7.07
C ASN A 57 -6.87 -2.04 6.24
N PHE A 58 -5.58 -2.30 6.37
CA PHE A 58 -4.54 -1.57 5.64
C PHE A 58 -4.76 -1.57 4.12
N PHE A 59 -5.10 -2.71 3.54
CA PHE A 59 -5.28 -2.84 2.09
C PHE A 59 -6.48 -2.04 1.58
N GLN A 60 -7.59 -2.05 2.31
CA GLN A 60 -8.77 -1.26 2.00
C GLN A 60 -8.48 0.24 2.05
N LEU A 61 -7.79 0.69 3.10
CA LEU A 61 -7.39 2.08 3.25
C LEU A 61 -6.39 2.51 2.16
N ALA A 62 -5.40 1.66 1.87
CA ALA A 62 -4.41 1.92 0.83
C ALA A 62 -5.06 2.02 -0.56
N ALA A 63 -5.95 1.09 -0.91
CA ALA A 63 -6.67 1.13 -2.17
C ALA A 63 -7.51 2.42 -2.30
N ARG A 64 -8.18 2.82 -1.23
CA ARG A 64 -8.99 4.03 -1.20
C ARG A 64 -8.13 5.30 -1.38
N HIS A 65 -7.08 5.46 -0.60
CA HIS A 65 -6.24 6.65 -0.64
C HIS A 65 -5.37 6.76 -1.90
N LEU A 66 -5.04 5.64 -2.53
CA LEU A 66 -4.35 5.60 -3.81
C LEU A 66 -5.32 5.62 -5.01
N ASN A 67 -6.62 5.66 -4.74
CA ASN A 67 -7.67 5.62 -5.76
C ASN A 67 -7.57 4.38 -6.67
N LEU A 68 -7.23 3.25 -6.09
CA LEU A 68 -7.22 1.97 -6.78
C LEU A 68 -8.62 1.35 -6.72
N LYS A 69 -9.10 0.91 -7.86
CA LYS A 69 -10.44 0.30 -7.99
C LYS A 69 -10.29 -1.11 -8.54
N LEU A 70 -10.83 -2.06 -7.80
CA LEU A 70 -10.90 -3.44 -8.22
C LEU A 70 -12.16 -3.66 -9.07
N GLN A 71 -11.99 -4.16 -10.28
CA GLN A 71 -13.11 -4.54 -11.14
C GLN A 71 -13.34 -6.05 -11.04
N LEU A 72 -14.49 -6.43 -10.52
CA LEU A 72 -14.89 -7.82 -10.34
C LEU A 72 -16.13 -8.12 -11.19
N ARG A 73 -16.18 -9.32 -11.72
CA ARG A 73 -17.40 -9.87 -12.32
C ARG A 73 -18.27 -10.48 -11.24
N PRO A 74 -19.59 -10.58 -11.46
CA PRO A 74 -20.47 -11.33 -10.58
C PRO A 74 -19.95 -12.77 -10.38
N GLY A 75 -19.83 -13.22 -9.13
CA GLY A 75 -19.35 -14.55 -8.78
C GLY A 75 -17.85 -14.70 -8.59
N ASP A 76 -17.03 -13.71 -8.93
CA ASP A 76 -15.57 -13.81 -8.79
C ASP A 76 -15.12 -14.05 -7.33
N LEU A 77 -15.78 -13.41 -6.35
CA LEU A 77 -15.47 -13.60 -4.92
C LEU A 77 -15.83 -14.99 -4.42
N GLU A 78 -16.84 -15.61 -4.98
CA GLU A 78 -17.32 -16.95 -4.59
C GLU A 78 -16.33 -18.05 -4.98
N ASN A 79 -15.44 -17.77 -5.94
CA ASN A 79 -14.37 -18.67 -6.34
C ASN A 79 -13.22 -18.73 -5.31
N ILE A 80 -13.18 -17.82 -4.35
CA ILE A 80 -12.16 -17.81 -3.30
C ILE A 80 -12.64 -18.68 -2.14
N PRO A 81 -11.94 -19.79 -1.80
CA PRO A 81 -12.30 -20.63 -0.67
C PRO A 81 -12.27 -19.86 0.65
N LYS A 82 -13.35 -19.91 1.40
CA LYS A 82 -13.47 -19.21 2.69
C LYS A 82 -12.72 -19.90 3.82
N LYS A 83 -12.48 -21.20 3.71
CA LYS A 83 -11.84 -22.04 4.73
C LYS A 83 -10.81 -22.97 4.10
N GLY A 84 -9.89 -23.44 4.92
CA GLY A 84 -8.85 -24.35 4.52
C GLY A 84 -7.62 -23.67 3.90
N PRO A 85 -6.53 -24.43 3.72
CA PRO A 85 -5.30 -23.90 3.17
C PRO A 85 -5.45 -23.57 1.67
N VAL A 86 -5.03 -22.39 1.29
CA VAL A 86 -5.06 -21.91 -0.11
C VAL A 86 -3.79 -21.17 -0.41
N VAL A 87 -3.21 -21.43 -1.57
CA VAL A 87 -2.13 -20.63 -2.15
C VAL A 87 -2.68 -19.93 -3.39
N VAL A 88 -2.63 -18.61 -3.40
CA VAL A 88 -3.09 -17.79 -4.51
C VAL A 88 -1.88 -17.20 -5.20
N VAL A 89 -1.83 -17.34 -6.51
CA VAL A 89 -0.75 -16.79 -7.34
C VAL A 89 -1.32 -15.86 -8.38
N ALA A 90 -0.60 -14.78 -8.66
CA ALA A 90 -0.97 -13.83 -9.68
C ALA A 90 0.24 -13.19 -10.34
N ASN A 91 0.05 -12.70 -11.55
CA ASN A 91 1.02 -11.81 -12.17
C ASN A 91 1.14 -10.52 -11.38
N HIS A 92 2.34 -9.96 -11.33
CA HIS A 92 2.65 -8.78 -10.52
C HIS A 92 3.34 -7.69 -11.38
N PRO A 93 2.74 -7.24 -12.49
CA PRO A 93 3.38 -6.32 -13.43
C PRO A 93 3.46 -4.87 -12.91
N HIS A 94 2.59 -4.47 -11.98
CA HIS A 94 2.49 -3.10 -11.49
C HIS A 94 3.01 -2.91 -10.06
N GLY A 95 3.77 -3.87 -9.54
CA GLY A 95 4.44 -3.76 -8.25
C GLY A 95 3.50 -3.56 -7.06
N LEU A 96 3.71 -2.50 -6.30
CA LEU A 96 2.99 -2.22 -5.06
C LEU A 96 1.45 -2.16 -5.23
N SER A 97 0.97 -1.59 -6.33
CA SER A 97 -0.48 -1.47 -6.56
C SER A 97 -1.15 -2.82 -6.72
N ASP A 98 -0.50 -3.78 -7.37
CA ASP A 98 -1.03 -5.14 -7.50
C ASP A 98 -1.10 -5.84 -6.13
N GLY A 99 -0.08 -5.69 -5.30
CA GLY A 99 -0.06 -6.24 -3.94
C GLY A 99 -1.19 -5.66 -3.07
N ILE A 100 -1.44 -4.37 -3.15
CA ILE A 100 -2.53 -3.71 -2.43
C ILE A 100 -3.88 -4.21 -2.93
N MET A 101 -4.09 -4.28 -4.24
CA MET A 101 -5.32 -4.77 -4.83
C MET A 101 -5.60 -6.23 -4.48
N PHE A 102 -4.56 -7.04 -4.46
CA PHE A 102 -4.64 -8.45 -4.07
C PHE A 102 -5.02 -8.62 -2.60
N GLY A 103 -4.38 -7.85 -1.71
CA GLY A 103 -4.71 -7.84 -0.29
C GLY A 103 -6.13 -7.35 -0.05
N GLU A 104 -6.57 -6.32 -0.76
CA GLU A 104 -7.93 -5.81 -0.67
C GLU A 104 -8.96 -6.84 -1.12
N LEU A 105 -8.72 -7.52 -2.24
CA LEU A 105 -9.57 -8.58 -2.75
C LEU A 105 -9.71 -9.75 -1.77
N LEU A 106 -8.58 -10.30 -1.34
CA LEU A 106 -8.56 -11.50 -0.51
C LEU A 106 -9.12 -11.25 0.89
N THR A 107 -8.88 -10.07 1.46
CA THR A 107 -9.39 -9.71 2.79
C THR A 107 -10.90 -9.43 2.81
N ARG A 108 -11.55 -9.31 1.67
CA ARG A 108 -13.02 -9.31 1.59
C ARG A 108 -13.63 -10.65 1.96
N VAL A 109 -12.86 -11.73 1.78
CA VAL A 109 -13.36 -13.12 1.93
C VAL A 109 -12.73 -13.82 3.11
N ARG A 110 -11.48 -13.49 3.47
CA ARG A 110 -10.69 -14.17 4.49
C ARG A 110 -9.97 -13.20 5.41
N ASP A 111 -9.87 -13.56 6.68
CA ASP A 111 -9.11 -12.78 7.69
C ASP A 111 -7.68 -13.27 7.86
N ASP A 112 -7.34 -14.45 7.35
CA ASP A 112 -6.05 -15.12 7.52
C ASP A 112 -5.09 -14.90 6.34
N VAL A 113 -5.25 -13.83 5.61
CA VAL A 113 -4.46 -13.51 4.41
C VAL A 113 -3.03 -13.13 4.79
N ARG A 114 -2.06 -13.75 4.11
CA ARG A 114 -0.65 -13.39 4.17
C ARG A 114 -0.11 -13.20 2.77
N ILE A 115 0.59 -12.10 2.54
CA ILE A 115 1.18 -11.78 1.24
C ILE A 115 2.70 -11.94 1.37
N LEU A 116 3.26 -12.74 0.50
CA LEU A 116 4.70 -12.86 0.32
C LEU A 116 5.12 -11.92 -0.81
N ALA A 117 6.03 -11.04 -0.51
CA ALA A 117 6.60 -10.10 -1.47
C ALA A 117 8.07 -10.42 -1.74
#